data_ed6f5479b2d3045d7473eca3e10e2707
#
_entry.id   ed6f5479b2d3045d7473eca3e10e2707
#
_cell.length_a   1.000
_cell.length_b   1.000
_cell.length_c   1.000
_cell.angle_alpha   90.00
_cell.angle_beta   90.00
_cell.angle_gamma   90.00
#
_symmetry.space_group_name_H-M   'P 1'
#
loop_
_entity.id
_entity.type
_entity.pdbx_description
1 polymer ?
#
loop_
_entity_poly.entity_id
_entity_poly.type
_entity_poly.pdbx_seq_one_letter_code
_entity_poly.pdbx_strand_id
1 'polypeptide(L)'
;MYRKRNDDKMKKVLTLGSKDLTYTTAEMPNGDYQFVLKAGRYDSTDRVMTKASNTVEGSVEKVAPAVTLKADTKSIKVSWKKMEGVTHYQVYRATSEDGKYTKLTTTKELSYTAKSLSSGKKYFFKVRGYKTYKSGEEIKYSVYTPYSTIKYTTAK
;
A
#
# COMPACT_ATOMS: atom_id res chain seq x y z
N MET A 1 3.05 20.79 11.53
CA MET A 1 1.91 19.93 11.16
C MET A 1 1.98 18.62 11.94
N TYR A 2 0.85 18.14 12.39
CA TYR A 2 0.68 16.86 13.06
C TYR A 2 -0.28 16.01 12.26
N ARG A 3 -0.11 14.70 12.31
CA ARG A 3 -0.92 13.72 11.59
C ARG A 3 -1.13 12.47 12.44
N LYS A 4 -2.31 11.88 12.35
CA LYS A 4 -2.56 10.51 12.80
C LYS A 4 -3.17 9.72 11.63
N ARG A 5 -2.99 8.41 11.62
CA ARG A 5 -3.58 7.48 10.66
C ARG A 5 -4.40 6.45 11.41
N ASN A 6 -5.65 6.23 10.98
CA ASN A 6 -6.59 5.33 11.66
C ASN A 6 -6.64 5.64 13.17
N ASP A 7 -6.41 4.65 14.02
CA ASP A 7 -6.43 4.78 15.49
C ASP A 7 -5.06 5.07 16.11
N ASP A 8 -4.06 5.39 15.30
CA ASP A 8 -2.74 5.79 15.79
C ASP A 8 -2.80 7.09 16.61
N LYS A 9 -1.80 7.29 17.48
CA LYS A 9 -1.63 8.56 18.18
C LYS A 9 -1.18 9.67 17.21
N MET A 10 -1.64 10.89 17.47
CA MET A 10 -1.24 12.08 16.71
C MET A 10 0.28 12.30 16.85
N LYS A 11 1.00 12.34 15.73
CA LYS A 11 2.45 12.55 15.69
C LYS A 11 2.79 13.82 14.92
N LYS A 12 3.82 14.53 15.38
CA LYS A 12 4.40 15.64 14.62
C LYS A 12 5.08 15.07 13.35
N VAL A 13 4.69 15.60 12.20
CA VAL A 13 5.21 15.13 10.89
C VAL A 13 6.32 16.04 10.39
N LEU A 14 6.11 17.35 10.47
CA LEU A 14 7.07 18.33 9.99
C LEU A 14 6.86 19.71 10.66
N THR A 15 7.88 20.55 10.51
CA THR A 15 7.80 21.99 10.81
C THR A 15 7.99 22.71 9.48
N LEU A 16 7.10 23.65 9.19
CA LEU A 16 7.14 24.53 8.01
C LEU A 16 7.74 25.89 8.42
N GLY A 17 8.37 26.58 7.49
CA GLY A 17 8.80 27.95 7.67
C GLY A 17 7.62 28.92 7.71
N SER A 18 7.86 30.15 8.18
CA SER A 18 6.81 31.17 8.32
C SER A 18 6.21 31.64 7.00
N LYS A 19 6.90 31.39 5.88
CA LYS A 19 6.45 31.73 4.51
C LYS A 19 5.69 30.60 3.82
N ASP A 20 5.69 29.38 4.40
CA ASP A 20 5.06 28.21 3.80
C ASP A 20 3.58 28.16 4.18
N LEU A 21 2.73 28.73 3.35
CA LEU A 21 1.28 28.78 3.55
C LEU A 21 0.56 27.50 3.09
N THR A 22 1.23 26.67 2.29
CA THR A 22 0.71 25.42 1.75
C THR A 22 1.73 24.30 1.92
N TYR A 23 1.25 23.08 2.03
CA TYR A 23 2.09 21.89 2.04
C TYR A 23 1.38 20.73 1.37
N THR A 24 2.04 20.14 0.39
CA THR A 24 1.59 18.88 -0.23
C THR A 24 2.31 17.71 0.43
N THR A 25 1.56 16.78 0.98
CA THR A 25 2.16 15.58 1.57
C THR A 25 2.79 14.72 0.46
N ALA A 26 3.91 14.06 0.78
CA ALA A 26 4.36 12.94 -0.04
C ALA A 26 3.27 11.85 -0.07
N GLU A 27 3.43 10.87 -0.99
CA GLU A 27 2.52 9.71 -1.05
C GLU A 27 2.30 9.10 0.35
N MET A 28 1.05 8.91 0.71
CA MET A 28 0.65 8.36 2.00
C MET A 28 0.13 6.93 1.85
N PRO A 29 0.42 6.05 2.82
CA PRO A 29 -0.22 4.74 2.89
C PRO A 29 -1.74 4.84 2.89
N ASN A 30 -2.42 3.84 2.33
CA ASN A 30 -3.88 3.76 2.40
C ASN A 30 -4.37 3.82 3.84
N GLY A 31 -5.42 4.55 4.11
CA GLY A 31 -6.00 4.72 5.44
C GLY A 31 -6.73 6.03 5.61
N ASP A 32 -7.33 6.18 6.78
CA ASP A 32 -8.00 7.41 7.19
C ASP A 32 -7.00 8.26 7.98
N TYR A 33 -6.99 9.55 7.71
CA TYR A 33 -6.03 10.49 8.29
C TYR A 33 -6.72 11.67 8.93
N GLN A 34 -6.16 12.12 10.03
CA GLN A 34 -6.51 13.39 10.65
C GLN A 34 -5.27 14.29 10.68
N PHE A 35 -5.46 15.55 10.35
CA PHE A 35 -4.42 16.56 10.31
C PHE A 35 -4.78 17.73 11.24
N VAL A 36 -3.80 18.21 11.96
CA VAL A 36 -3.90 19.46 12.71
C VAL A 36 -2.63 20.28 12.52
N LEU A 37 -2.78 21.60 12.57
CA LEU A 37 -1.69 22.54 12.53
C LEU A 37 -1.51 23.18 13.90
N LYS A 38 -0.28 23.50 14.26
CA LYS A 38 0.06 24.39 15.37
C LYS A 38 1.06 25.39 14.85
N ALA A 39 0.79 26.67 15.01
CA ALA A 39 1.78 27.71 14.78
C ALA A 39 2.64 27.90 16.04
N GLY A 40 3.82 28.43 15.88
CA GLY A 40 4.71 28.73 16.98
C GLY A 40 5.75 29.75 16.57
N ARG A 41 6.18 30.54 17.53
CA ARG A 41 7.34 31.45 17.41
C ARG A 41 8.36 31.11 18.46
N TYR A 42 9.61 31.43 18.19
CA TYR A 42 10.64 31.52 19.21
C TYR A 42 10.66 32.94 19.73
N ASP A 43 10.56 33.06 21.04
CA ASP A 43 10.79 34.28 21.74
C ASP A 43 12.05 34.06 22.59
N SER A 44 13.06 34.87 22.39
CA SER A 44 14.45 34.82 22.89
C SER A 44 14.88 33.64 23.80
N THR A 45 14.01 33.08 24.58
CA THR A 45 14.29 31.93 25.49
C THR A 45 13.26 30.83 25.43
N ASP A 46 12.02 31.10 24.93
CA ASP A 46 10.92 30.13 24.96
C ASP A 46 10.22 29.94 23.62
N ARG A 47 9.69 28.74 23.46
CA ARG A 47 8.88 28.36 22.28
C ARG A 47 7.40 28.52 22.60
N VAL A 48 6.80 29.59 22.12
CA VAL A 48 5.36 29.84 22.29
C VAL A 48 4.60 29.14 21.17
N MET A 49 3.64 28.29 21.51
CA MET A 49 2.80 27.55 20.57
C MET A 49 1.34 27.99 20.68
N THR A 50 0.68 28.15 19.53
CA THR A 50 -0.78 28.38 19.49
C THR A 50 -1.54 27.11 19.88
N LYS A 51 -2.84 27.25 20.15
CA LYS A 51 -3.76 26.11 20.13
C LYS A 51 -3.68 25.40 18.79
N ALA A 52 -4.03 24.12 18.76
CA ALA A 52 -4.17 23.40 17.50
C ALA A 52 -5.28 24.02 16.63
N SER A 53 -5.14 23.96 15.32
CA SER A 53 -6.24 24.25 14.39
C SER A 53 -7.40 23.27 14.63
N ASN A 54 -8.51 23.49 13.95
CA ASN A 54 -9.49 22.43 13.73
C ASN A 54 -8.81 21.19 13.13
N THR A 55 -9.38 20.04 13.38
CA THR A 55 -8.98 18.79 12.72
C THR A 55 -9.55 18.76 11.32
N VAL A 56 -8.71 18.44 10.35
CA VAL A 56 -9.13 18.15 8.97
C VAL A 56 -8.96 16.65 8.75
N GLU A 57 -9.97 16.02 8.20
CA GLU A 57 -9.99 14.60 7.90
C GLU A 57 -9.83 14.36 6.40
N GLY A 58 -9.21 13.26 6.05
CA GLY A 58 -9.04 12.79 4.68
C GLY A 58 -8.75 11.31 4.66
N SER A 59 -9.16 10.64 3.59
CA SER A 59 -8.86 9.24 3.38
C SER A 59 -8.04 9.03 2.13
N VAL A 60 -7.12 8.05 2.20
CA VAL A 60 -6.44 7.51 1.02
C VAL A 60 -7.10 6.19 0.68
N GLU A 61 -7.67 6.09 -0.52
CA GLU A 61 -8.46 4.94 -0.94
C GLU A 61 -7.67 3.63 -0.93
N LYS A 62 -8.30 2.59 -0.40
CA LYS A 62 -7.73 1.23 -0.33
C LYS A 62 -8.07 0.48 -1.62
N VAL A 63 -7.36 0.78 -2.70
CA VAL A 63 -7.55 0.08 -3.98
C VAL A 63 -6.72 -1.20 -4.00
N ALA A 64 -7.37 -2.31 -4.37
CA ALA A 64 -6.74 -3.61 -4.55
C ALA A 64 -6.50 -3.90 -6.06
N PRO A 65 -5.48 -4.71 -6.42
CA PRO A 65 -5.30 -5.13 -7.81
C PRO A 65 -6.51 -5.89 -8.36
N ALA A 66 -6.98 -5.53 -9.55
CA ALA A 66 -7.99 -6.31 -10.28
C ALA A 66 -7.30 -7.47 -11.02
N VAL A 67 -7.54 -8.70 -10.60
CA VAL A 67 -6.87 -9.91 -11.09
C VAL A 67 -7.73 -10.68 -12.08
N THR A 68 -7.11 -11.15 -13.15
CA THR A 68 -7.67 -12.10 -14.12
C THR A 68 -6.81 -13.35 -14.21
N LEU A 69 -7.44 -14.52 -14.46
CA LEU A 69 -6.77 -15.80 -14.60
C LEU A 69 -7.04 -16.39 -15.99
N LYS A 70 -6.01 -16.98 -16.56
CA LYS A 70 -6.13 -17.79 -17.79
C LYS A 70 -5.45 -19.14 -17.55
N ALA A 71 -6.25 -20.22 -17.57
CA ALA A 71 -5.74 -21.57 -17.43
C ALA A 71 -5.16 -22.07 -18.77
N ASP A 72 -4.07 -22.80 -18.68
CA ASP A 72 -3.42 -23.48 -19.78
C ASP A 72 -2.90 -24.85 -19.30
N THR A 73 -2.32 -25.64 -20.21
CA THR A 73 -1.76 -26.97 -19.89
C THR A 73 -0.71 -26.86 -18.78
N LYS A 74 -1.00 -27.51 -17.63
CA LYS A 74 -0.17 -27.51 -16.41
C LYS A 74 0.31 -26.14 -15.97
N SER A 75 -0.43 -25.07 -16.36
CA SER A 75 -0.07 -23.70 -15.97
C SER A 75 -1.28 -22.79 -15.85
N ILE A 76 -1.13 -21.71 -15.10
CA ILE A 76 -2.13 -20.65 -14.96
C ILE A 76 -1.41 -19.30 -15.03
N LYS A 77 -1.81 -18.47 -16.00
CA LYS A 77 -1.37 -17.08 -16.09
C LYS A 77 -2.28 -16.21 -15.23
N VAL A 78 -1.67 -15.50 -14.30
CA VAL A 78 -2.28 -14.49 -13.41
C VAL A 78 -1.90 -13.13 -13.95
N SER A 79 -2.85 -12.26 -14.23
CA SER A 79 -2.60 -10.92 -14.79
C SER A 79 -3.39 -9.86 -14.00
N TRP A 80 -2.89 -8.64 -13.98
CA TRP A 80 -3.52 -7.49 -13.31
C TRP A 80 -3.21 -6.19 -14.05
N LYS A 81 -3.97 -5.14 -13.76
CA LYS A 81 -3.71 -3.81 -14.31
C LYS A 81 -2.65 -3.09 -13.48
N LYS A 82 -1.86 -2.23 -14.14
CA LYS A 82 -0.94 -1.31 -13.46
C LYS A 82 -1.72 -0.42 -12.49
N MET A 83 -1.18 -0.27 -11.30
CA MET A 83 -1.73 0.63 -10.29
C MET A 83 -0.81 1.82 -10.10
N GLU A 84 -1.38 3.00 -9.98
CA GLU A 84 -0.63 4.21 -9.68
C GLU A 84 0.03 4.11 -8.30
N GLY A 85 1.23 4.65 -8.17
CA GLY A 85 1.99 4.60 -6.92
C GLY A 85 2.51 3.21 -6.51
N VAL A 86 2.26 2.16 -7.29
CA VAL A 86 2.74 0.80 -7.03
C VAL A 86 3.94 0.49 -7.93
N THR A 87 5.00 -0.04 -7.34
CA THR A 87 6.25 -0.37 -8.07
C THR A 87 6.49 -1.87 -8.19
N HIS A 88 5.91 -2.67 -7.31
CA HIS A 88 6.08 -4.11 -7.27
C HIS A 88 4.79 -4.81 -6.89
N TYR A 89 4.65 -6.06 -7.32
CA TYR A 89 3.50 -6.92 -7.02
C TYR A 89 3.96 -8.22 -6.40
N GLN A 90 3.19 -8.73 -5.45
CA GLN A 90 3.39 -10.05 -4.85
C GLN A 90 2.22 -10.95 -5.21
N VAL A 91 2.51 -12.10 -5.78
CA VAL A 91 1.54 -13.12 -6.18
C VAL A 91 1.54 -14.26 -5.17
N TYR A 92 0.38 -14.66 -4.73
CA TYR A 92 0.18 -15.75 -3.78
C TYR A 92 -0.74 -16.81 -4.33
N ARG A 93 -0.51 -18.07 -3.95
CA ARG A 93 -1.32 -19.23 -4.35
C ARG A 93 -1.66 -20.09 -3.16
N ALA A 94 -2.85 -20.69 -3.19
CA ALA A 94 -3.29 -21.78 -2.33
C ALA A 94 -3.98 -22.87 -3.15
N THR A 95 -4.25 -24.02 -2.54
CA THR A 95 -5.02 -25.14 -3.14
C THR A 95 -6.44 -25.22 -2.59
N SER A 96 -6.81 -24.35 -1.65
CA SER A 96 -8.18 -24.12 -1.16
C SER A 96 -8.37 -22.63 -0.88
N GLU A 97 -9.61 -22.17 -0.84
CA GLU A 97 -9.94 -20.75 -0.67
C GLU A 97 -9.45 -20.21 0.69
N ASP A 98 -9.74 -20.93 1.76
CA ASP A 98 -9.35 -20.59 3.13
C ASP A 98 -8.00 -21.17 3.53
N GLY A 99 -7.25 -21.72 2.57
CA GLY A 99 -5.97 -22.36 2.80
C GLY A 99 -4.82 -21.38 3.03
N LYS A 100 -3.68 -21.93 3.44
CA LYS A 100 -2.44 -21.14 3.57
C LYS A 100 -1.94 -20.71 2.20
N TYR A 101 -1.91 -19.41 1.96
CA TYR A 101 -1.37 -18.82 0.72
C TYR A 101 0.15 -18.69 0.79
N THR A 102 0.81 -19.34 -0.15
CA THR A 102 2.26 -19.25 -0.33
C THR A 102 2.60 -18.18 -1.36
N LYS A 103 3.55 -17.31 -1.05
CA LYS A 103 4.06 -16.32 -1.99
C LYS A 103 4.86 -17.02 -3.08
N LEU A 104 4.44 -16.87 -4.34
CA LEU A 104 5.10 -17.43 -5.51
C LEU A 104 6.23 -16.52 -6.03
N THR A 105 5.97 -15.23 -6.09
CA THR A 105 6.91 -14.27 -6.65
C THR A 105 6.67 -12.85 -6.14
N THR A 106 7.70 -12.03 -6.34
CA THR A 106 7.65 -10.58 -6.31
C THR A 106 8.16 -10.07 -7.65
N THR A 107 7.39 -9.23 -8.34
CA THR A 107 7.69 -8.78 -9.70
C THR A 107 7.28 -7.33 -9.94
N LYS A 108 7.89 -6.68 -10.94
CA LYS A 108 7.45 -5.40 -11.52
C LYS A 108 6.51 -5.59 -12.71
N GLU A 109 6.48 -6.80 -13.27
CA GLU A 109 5.61 -7.17 -14.38
C GLU A 109 4.14 -7.14 -13.97
N LEU A 110 3.26 -7.08 -14.96
CA LEU A 110 1.81 -7.06 -14.78
C LEU A 110 1.17 -8.45 -14.93
N SER A 111 1.99 -9.48 -15.01
CA SER A 111 1.53 -10.87 -15.03
C SER A 111 2.60 -11.82 -14.47
N TYR A 112 2.13 -13.00 -14.07
CA TYR A 112 2.96 -14.12 -13.64
C TYR A 112 2.33 -15.43 -14.11
N THR A 113 3.12 -16.38 -14.59
CA THR A 113 2.64 -17.71 -14.96
C THR A 113 3.11 -18.74 -13.95
N ALA A 114 2.17 -19.27 -13.20
CA ALA A 114 2.40 -20.42 -12.32
C ALA A 114 2.49 -21.68 -13.17
N LYS A 115 3.62 -22.35 -13.15
CA LYS A 115 3.91 -23.56 -13.96
C LYS A 115 3.91 -24.82 -13.09
N SER A 116 4.04 -25.98 -13.73
CA SER A 116 4.12 -27.31 -13.10
C SER A 116 2.94 -27.59 -12.16
N LEU A 117 1.75 -27.23 -12.63
CA LEU A 117 0.51 -27.48 -11.91
C LEU A 117 -0.04 -28.86 -12.29
N SER A 118 -0.73 -29.50 -11.34
CA SER A 118 -1.43 -30.75 -11.60
C SER A 118 -2.68 -30.45 -12.44
N SER A 119 -2.83 -31.13 -13.58
CA SER A 119 -4.05 -31.07 -14.40
C SER A 119 -5.28 -31.46 -13.58
N GLY A 120 -6.41 -30.81 -13.84
CA GLY A 120 -7.66 -31.05 -13.12
C GLY A 120 -7.73 -30.48 -11.70
N LYS A 121 -6.62 -29.95 -11.14
CA LYS A 121 -6.58 -29.38 -9.80
C LYS A 121 -6.94 -27.89 -9.81
N LYS A 122 -7.77 -27.49 -8.86
CA LYS A 122 -8.16 -26.10 -8.62
C LYS A 122 -7.07 -25.37 -7.82
N TYR A 123 -6.77 -24.14 -8.25
CA TYR A 123 -5.80 -23.26 -7.59
C TYR A 123 -6.38 -21.87 -7.38
N PHE A 124 -6.12 -21.31 -6.21
CA PHE A 124 -6.60 -20.02 -5.74
C PHE A 124 -5.45 -19.02 -5.73
N PHE A 125 -5.71 -17.81 -6.21
CA PHE A 125 -4.69 -16.77 -6.30
C PHE A 125 -5.19 -15.46 -5.71
N LYS A 126 -4.27 -14.71 -5.10
CA LYS A 126 -4.45 -13.31 -4.75
C LYS A 126 -3.15 -12.54 -4.99
N VAL A 127 -3.29 -11.26 -5.28
CA VAL A 127 -2.18 -10.36 -5.58
C VAL A 127 -2.30 -9.12 -4.70
N ARG A 128 -1.18 -8.57 -4.28
CA ARG A 128 -1.12 -7.22 -3.72
C ARG A 128 0.03 -6.46 -4.35
N GLY A 129 -0.12 -5.14 -4.44
CA GLY A 129 0.94 -4.24 -4.85
C GLY A 129 1.68 -3.66 -3.65
N TYR A 130 2.89 -3.12 -3.87
CA TYR A 130 3.56 -2.31 -2.87
C TYR A 130 4.55 -1.33 -3.51
N LYS A 131 4.89 -0.31 -2.73
CA LYS A 131 5.98 0.62 -3.01
C LYS A 131 6.89 0.69 -1.80
N THR A 132 8.19 0.66 -2.04
CA THR A 132 9.22 0.80 -1.02
C THR A 132 9.78 2.22 -1.06
N TYR A 133 9.86 2.84 0.10
CA TYR A 133 10.45 4.15 0.30
C TYR A 133 11.84 4.00 0.91
N LYS A 134 12.80 4.64 0.29
CA LYS A 134 14.21 4.61 0.68
C LYS A 134 14.69 6.00 1.10
N SER A 135 15.76 6.03 1.90
CA SER A 135 16.55 7.21 2.17
C SER A 135 18.01 6.84 1.88
N GLY A 136 18.56 7.28 0.74
CA GLY A 136 19.77 6.72 0.17
C GLY A 136 19.54 5.23 -0.17
N GLU A 137 20.44 4.35 0.23
CA GLU A 137 20.34 2.90 0.01
C GLU A 137 19.46 2.19 1.06
N GLU A 138 19.14 2.85 2.19
CA GLU A 138 18.39 2.24 3.27
C GLU A 138 16.90 2.22 3.00
N ILE A 139 16.26 1.05 3.16
CA ILE A 139 14.80 0.91 3.11
C ILE A 139 14.20 1.44 4.41
N LYS A 140 13.40 2.52 4.31
CA LYS A 140 12.71 3.09 5.47
C LYS A 140 11.41 2.35 5.79
N TYR A 141 10.58 2.10 4.78
CA TYR A 141 9.33 1.35 4.94
C TYR A 141 8.77 0.94 3.58
N SER A 142 7.83 0.00 3.59
CA SER A 142 7.05 -0.37 2.41
C SER A 142 5.56 -0.18 2.69
N VAL A 143 4.84 0.34 1.69
CA VAL A 143 3.39 0.53 1.72
C VAL A 143 2.76 -0.49 0.81
N TYR A 144 1.79 -1.24 1.32
CA TYR A 144 1.11 -2.30 0.60
C TYR A 144 -0.35 -1.92 0.31
N THR A 145 -0.83 -2.29 -0.89
CA THR A 145 -2.27 -2.30 -1.16
C THR A 145 -2.95 -3.42 -0.37
N PRO A 146 -4.27 -3.41 -0.23
CA PRO A 146 -5.01 -4.60 0.12
C PRO A 146 -4.71 -5.73 -0.88
N TYR A 147 -4.97 -6.98 -0.48
CA TYR A 147 -5.00 -8.08 -1.43
C TYR A 147 -6.18 -7.94 -2.38
N SER A 148 -5.99 -8.39 -3.63
CA SER A 148 -7.11 -8.59 -4.55
C SER A 148 -8.17 -9.53 -3.94
N THR A 149 -9.36 -9.49 -4.48
CA THR A 149 -10.31 -10.60 -4.32
C THR A 149 -9.62 -11.90 -4.73
N ILE A 150 -9.92 -12.99 -4.01
CA ILE A 150 -9.43 -14.32 -4.37
C ILE A 150 -10.08 -14.72 -5.70
N LYS A 151 -9.26 -15.16 -6.64
CA LYS A 151 -9.68 -15.74 -7.91
C LYS A 151 -9.19 -17.17 -8.00
N TYR A 152 -9.96 -18.04 -8.60
CA TYR A 152 -9.55 -19.43 -8.81
C TYR A 152 -9.85 -19.92 -10.22
N THR A 153 -9.10 -20.92 -10.65
CA THR A 153 -9.35 -21.69 -11.87
C THR A 153 -8.72 -23.08 -11.75
N THR A 154 -9.10 -23.97 -12.62
CA THR A 154 -8.55 -25.33 -12.71
C THR A 154 -7.47 -25.37 -13.79
N ALA A 155 -6.30 -25.95 -13.47
CA ALA A 155 -5.24 -26.18 -14.46
C ALA A 155 -5.69 -27.23 -15.48
N LYS A 156 -5.35 -27.02 -16.73
CA LYS A 156 -5.64 -27.95 -17.84
C LYS A 156 -4.56 -29.00 -17.97
#